data_6b0dadef3a234f28227ce8fd4bd0fb57
#
_entry.id   6b0dadef3a234f28227ce8fd4bd0fb57
#
_cell.length_a   1.000
_cell.length_b   1.000
_cell.length_c   1.000
_cell.angle_alpha   90.00
_cell.angle_beta   90.00
_cell.angle_gamma   90.00
#
_symmetry.space_group_name_H-M   'P 1'
#
loop_
_entity.id
_entity.type
_entity.pdbx_description
1 polymer ?
#
loop_
_entity_poly.entity_id
_entity_poly.type
_entity_poly.pdbx_seq_one_letter_code
_entity_poly.pdbx_strand_id
1 'polypeptide(L)'
;DAPMQYFRPGSQLRQLITMLSIVGEYPIRSLYLLGNERAYKALVHKLTTPETFRIPQTETELTIRLLTVTGKGNSRSVRFYKGALPILDWLHPNAYRYYMDAFWEHKFPGNAAHRDRNHRVAETVAMCMRSGIECRPYMLPILQNRIITKRIPDAPCFYLAKELKKLGEAEMNKTMFTRMVGTAYLGQRPYAVYNTVSYTHLRAHETGAYLV
;
A
#
# COMPACT_ATOMS: atom_id res chain seq x y z
N ASP A 1 7.11 -0.13 27.67
CA ASP A 1 8.03 0.49 26.68
C ASP A 1 8.24 -0.30 25.38
N ALA A 2 7.75 -1.53 25.28
CA ALA A 2 7.93 -2.35 24.07
C ALA A 2 7.28 -1.82 22.78
N PRO A 3 6.06 -1.24 22.77
CA PRO A 3 5.41 -0.80 21.53
C PRO A 3 6.16 0.32 20.81
N MET A 4 6.75 1.26 21.53
CA MET A 4 7.45 2.40 20.92
C MET A 4 8.74 2.01 20.21
N GLN A 5 9.40 0.93 20.59
CA GLN A 5 10.65 0.49 19.95
C GLN A 5 10.43 0.00 18.52
N TYR A 6 9.24 -0.51 18.17
CA TYR A 6 8.94 -1.06 16.85
C TYR A 6 8.51 0.01 15.84
N PHE A 7 8.12 1.20 16.29
CA PHE A 7 7.60 2.28 15.46
C PHE A 7 8.60 3.35 15.05
N ARG A 8 9.88 3.06 15.12
CA ARG A 8 10.91 3.99 14.64
C ARG A 8 10.80 4.25 13.16
N PRO A 9 11.02 5.50 12.71
CA PRO A 9 11.19 5.78 11.29
C PRO A 9 12.17 4.79 10.67
N GLY A 10 11.82 4.23 9.50
CA GLY A 10 12.65 3.21 8.85
C GLY A 10 12.52 1.78 9.38
N SER A 11 11.77 1.53 10.46
CA SER A 11 11.55 0.16 10.92
C SER A 11 10.69 -0.63 9.94
N GLN A 12 10.91 -1.95 9.87
CA GLN A 12 10.13 -2.85 9.02
C GLN A 12 8.64 -2.80 9.35
N LEU A 13 8.30 -2.68 10.63
CA LEU A 13 6.91 -2.55 11.07
C LEU A 13 6.28 -1.28 10.50
N ARG A 14 6.96 -0.14 10.59
CA ARG A 14 6.45 1.12 10.05
C ARG A 14 6.31 1.06 8.53
N GLN A 15 7.26 0.47 7.83
CA GLN A 15 7.20 0.28 6.38
C GLN A 15 6.02 -0.60 5.97
N LEU A 16 5.80 -1.72 6.67
CA LEU A 16 4.68 -2.63 6.40
C LEU A 16 3.33 -1.95 6.65
N ILE A 17 3.18 -1.22 7.74
CA ILE A 17 1.95 -0.49 8.05
C ILE A 17 1.71 0.61 7.02
N THR A 18 2.72 1.37 6.65
CA THR A 18 2.61 2.39 5.61
C THR A 18 2.19 1.76 4.28
N MET A 19 2.82 0.67 3.87
CA MET A 19 2.45 -0.06 2.65
C MET A 19 1.00 -0.51 2.68
N LEU A 20 0.56 -1.16 3.76
CA LEU A 20 -0.81 -1.64 3.89
C LEU A 20 -1.83 -0.51 3.90
N SER A 21 -1.49 0.64 4.47
CA SER A 21 -2.37 1.80 4.44
C SER A 21 -2.58 2.36 3.03
N ILE A 22 -1.57 2.23 2.16
CA ILE A 22 -1.62 2.70 0.78
C ILE A 22 -2.37 1.72 -0.13
N VAL A 23 -2.08 0.43 -0.04
CA VAL A 23 -2.57 -0.59 -0.97
C VAL A 23 -3.71 -1.44 -0.42
N GLY A 24 -3.99 -1.38 0.89
CA GLY A 24 -5.06 -2.10 1.58
C GLY A 24 -4.75 -3.57 1.86
N GLU A 25 -4.18 -4.28 0.93
CA GLU A 25 -3.71 -5.66 1.07
C GLU A 25 -2.39 -5.86 0.35
N TYR A 26 -1.56 -6.75 0.87
CA TYR A 26 -0.25 -7.05 0.30
C TYR A 26 -0.05 -8.57 0.14
N PRO A 27 0.35 -9.05 -1.07
CA PRO A 27 0.54 -10.48 -1.31
C PRO A 27 1.76 -11.02 -0.54
N ILE A 28 1.57 -12.10 0.21
CA ILE A 28 2.64 -12.70 1.04
C ILE A 28 3.79 -13.18 0.17
N ARG A 29 3.51 -13.69 -1.03
CA ARG A 29 4.54 -14.14 -2.00
C ARG A 29 5.52 -13.02 -2.40
N SER A 30 5.13 -11.76 -2.25
CA SER A 30 5.90 -10.61 -2.71
C SER A 30 6.51 -9.78 -1.57
N LEU A 31 6.56 -10.34 -0.35
CA LEU A 31 7.20 -9.68 0.79
C LEU A 31 8.69 -9.40 0.55
N TYR A 32 9.36 -10.20 -0.29
CA TYR A 32 10.75 -9.97 -0.70
C TYR A 32 10.98 -8.62 -1.39
N LEU A 33 9.96 -8.03 -1.99
CA LEU A 33 10.04 -6.69 -2.59
C LEU A 33 10.18 -5.58 -1.53
N LEU A 34 9.70 -5.81 -0.31
CA LEU A 34 9.82 -4.85 0.78
C LEU A 34 11.22 -4.86 1.43
N GLY A 35 11.97 -5.95 1.28
CA GLY A 35 13.28 -6.12 1.89
C GLY A 35 13.61 -7.57 2.20
N ASN A 36 14.20 -7.84 3.37
CA ASN A 36 14.51 -9.21 3.79
C ASN A 36 13.23 -10.02 3.97
N GLU A 37 12.99 -10.96 3.07
CA GLU A 37 11.76 -11.75 3.03
C GLU A 37 11.52 -12.53 4.32
N ARG A 38 12.57 -13.16 4.87
CA ARG A 38 12.46 -13.94 6.12
C ARG A 38 12.03 -13.07 7.28
N ALA A 39 12.61 -11.87 7.38
CA ALA A 39 12.26 -10.92 8.44
C ALA A 39 10.82 -10.42 8.30
N TYR A 40 10.36 -10.10 7.08
CA TYR A 40 8.97 -9.69 6.84
C TYR A 40 7.97 -10.82 7.07
N LYS A 41 8.29 -12.07 6.70
CA LYS A 41 7.44 -13.23 7.01
C LYS A 41 7.31 -13.44 8.52
N ALA A 42 8.41 -13.34 9.26
CA ALA A 42 8.39 -13.45 10.72
C ALA A 42 7.58 -12.31 11.36
N LEU A 43 7.73 -11.08 10.86
CA LEU A 43 6.96 -9.93 11.32
C LEU A 43 5.46 -10.11 11.06
N VAL A 44 5.05 -10.51 9.87
CA VAL A 44 3.66 -10.80 9.55
C VAL A 44 3.10 -11.88 10.47
N HIS A 45 3.83 -12.97 10.66
CA HIS A 45 3.41 -14.05 11.58
C HIS A 45 3.21 -13.51 13.01
N LYS A 46 4.15 -12.73 13.53
CA LYS A 46 4.05 -12.10 14.84
C LYS A 46 2.80 -11.23 14.94
N LEU A 47 2.53 -10.38 13.96
CA LEU A 47 1.43 -9.42 14.00
C LEU A 47 0.05 -10.03 13.71
N THR A 48 0.01 -11.28 13.24
CA THR A 48 -1.25 -12.06 13.11
C THR A 48 -1.65 -12.80 14.39
N THR A 49 -0.79 -12.79 15.39
CA THR A 49 -1.09 -13.27 16.74
C THR A 49 -1.44 -12.11 17.66
N PRO A 50 -2.25 -12.35 18.73
CA PRO A 50 -2.52 -11.30 19.70
C PRO A 50 -1.25 -10.82 20.40
N GLU A 51 -1.04 -9.52 20.41
CA GLU A 51 0.04 -8.82 21.11
C GLU A 51 -0.59 -7.79 22.06
N THR A 52 0.03 -7.55 23.20
CA THR A 52 -0.46 -6.56 24.15
C THR A 52 0.12 -5.18 23.83
N PHE A 53 -0.79 -4.22 23.62
CA PHE A 53 -0.47 -2.82 23.38
C PHE A 53 -0.96 -1.98 24.56
N ARG A 54 -0.11 -1.09 25.04
CA ARG A 54 -0.48 -0.09 26.03
C ARG A 54 -0.73 1.24 25.33
N ILE A 55 -1.92 1.77 25.47
CA ILE A 55 -2.31 3.07 24.87
C ILE A 55 -1.93 4.17 25.87
N PRO A 56 -0.92 5.03 25.58
CA PRO A 56 -0.36 5.96 26.56
C PRO A 56 -1.36 6.94 27.15
N GLN A 57 -2.35 7.36 26.35
CA GLN A 57 -3.31 8.39 26.75
C GLN A 57 -4.38 7.87 27.73
N THR A 58 -4.62 6.58 27.75
CA THR A 58 -5.68 5.97 28.56
C THR A 58 -5.16 4.99 29.61
N GLU A 59 -3.84 4.71 29.60
CA GLU A 59 -3.22 3.63 30.37
C GLU A 59 -3.87 2.26 30.17
N THR A 60 -4.68 2.12 29.14
CA THR A 60 -5.41 0.89 28.82
C THR A 60 -4.47 -0.08 28.12
N GLU A 61 -4.46 -1.33 28.56
CA GLU A 61 -3.83 -2.44 27.87
C GLU A 61 -4.86 -3.15 27.01
N LEU A 62 -4.49 -3.36 25.75
CA LEU A 62 -5.31 -4.07 24.79
C LEU A 62 -4.51 -5.19 24.14
N THR A 63 -4.99 -6.40 24.26
CA THR A 63 -4.38 -7.57 23.61
C THR A 63 -5.12 -7.87 22.32
N ILE A 64 -4.46 -7.66 21.19
CA ILE A 64 -5.07 -7.80 19.87
C ILE A 64 -4.04 -8.09 18.79
N ARG A 65 -4.44 -8.80 17.75
CA ARG A 65 -3.65 -8.92 16.52
C ARG A 65 -3.81 -7.67 15.66
N LEU A 66 -2.72 -7.23 15.02
CA LEU A 66 -2.77 -6.09 14.10
C LEU A 66 -3.17 -6.49 12.68
N LEU A 67 -2.79 -7.68 12.27
CA LEU A 67 -2.95 -8.14 10.90
C LEU A 67 -3.79 -9.41 10.82
N THR A 68 -4.35 -9.64 9.66
CA THR A 68 -4.99 -10.90 9.29
C THR A 68 -4.50 -11.36 7.93
N VAL A 69 -4.39 -12.68 7.75
CA VAL A 69 -4.05 -13.30 6.47
C VAL A 69 -5.33 -13.84 5.84
N THR A 70 -5.52 -13.52 4.57
CA THR A 70 -6.67 -13.96 3.77
C THR A 70 -6.19 -14.68 2.50
N GLY A 71 -7.08 -15.46 1.88
CA GLY A 71 -6.78 -16.22 0.68
C GLY A 71 -6.13 -17.58 0.95
N LYS A 72 -5.83 -18.32 -0.11
CA LYS A 72 -5.25 -19.68 -0.06
C LYS A 72 -4.07 -19.75 -1.05
N GLY A 73 -3.08 -20.61 -0.75
CA GLY A 73 -1.94 -20.83 -1.62
C GLY A 73 -1.22 -19.54 -2.00
N ASN A 74 -0.95 -19.35 -3.27
CA ASN A 74 -0.25 -18.17 -3.80
C ASN A 74 -1.08 -16.88 -3.76
N SER A 75 -2.40 -16.99 -3.56
CA SER A 75 -3.27 -15.80 -3.44
C SER A 75 -3.36 -15.25 -2.02
N ARG A 76 -2.59 -15.81 -1.06
CA ARG A 76 -2.57 -15.30 0.30
C ARG A 76 -2.08 -13.86 0.34
N SER A 77 -2.81 -13.04 1.07
CA SER A 77 -2.45 -11.65 1.32
C SER A 77 -2.62 -11.29 2.78
N VAL A 78 -1.92 -10.26 3.20
CA VAL A 78 -2.03 -9.68 4.52
C VAL A 78 -2.83 -8.38 4.46
N ARG A 79 -3.69 -8.15 5.44
CA ARG A 79 -4.52 -6.95 5.63
C ARG A 79 -4.47 -6.51 7.08
N PHE A 80 -4.87 -5.28 7.35
CA PHE A 80 -5.18 -4.88 8.73
C PHE A 80 -6.34 -5.73 9.28
N TYR A 81 -6.21 -6.13 10.53
CA TYR A 81 -7.34 -6.67 11.27
C TYR A 81 -8.29 -5.52 11.63
N LYS A 82 -9.58 -5.66 11.32
CA LYS A 82 -10.56 -4.58 11.50
C LYS A 82 -10.57 -4.04 12.92
N GLY A 83 -10.51 -4.91 13.92
CA GLY A 83 -10.51 -4.52 15.33
C GLY A 83 -9.26 -3.75 15.77
N ALA A 84 -8.18 -3.78 14.98
CA ALA A 84 -6.93 -3.07 15.28
C ALA A 84 -6.88 -1.64 14.71
N LEU A 85 -7.86 -1.21 13.96
CA LEU A 85 -7.88 0.13 13.35
C LEU A 85 -7.72 1.27 14.38
N PRO A 86 -8.34 1.23 15.57
CA PRO A 86 -8.09 2.25 16.60
C PRO A 86 -6.62 2.32 17.05
N ILE A 87 -5.93 1.18 17.10
CA ILE A 87 -4.51 1.13 17.42
C ILE A 87 -3.68 1.73 16.28
N LEU A 88 -4.08 1.48 15.03
CA LEU A 88 -3.41 2.08 13.88
C LEU A 88 -3.45 3.61 13.92
N ASP A 89 -4.56 4.21 14.34
CA ASP A 89 -4.67 5.66 14.53
C ASP A 89 -3.63 6.17 15.53
N TRP A 90 -3.48 5.47 16.63
CA TRP A 90 -2.45 5.80 17.61
C TRP A 90 -1.04 5.61 17.09
N LEU A 91 -0.76 4.51 16.41
CA LEU A 91 0.58 4.15 15.94
C LEU A 91 1.07 5.02 14.78
N HIS A 92 0.19 5.33 13.86
CA HIS A 92 0.49 6.09 12.65
C HIS A 92 -0.74 6.86 12.16
N PRO A 93 -1.07 8.01 12.79
CA PRO A 93 -2.30 8.75 12.50
C PRO A 93 -2.52 9.09 11.02
N ASN A 94 -1.45 9.45 10.31
CA ASN A 94 -1.54 9.77 8.89
C ASN A 94 -1.87 8.56 8.03
N ALA A 95 -1.26 7.40 8.33
CA ALA A 95 -1.58 6.14 7.66
C ALA A 95 -3.03 5.72 7.94
N TYR A 96 -3.49 5.87 9.17
CA TYR A 96 -4.88 5.59 9.55
C TYR A 96 -5.87 6.46 8.78
N ARG A 97 -5.68 7.78 8.74
CA ARG A 97 -6.56 8.69 8.00
C ARG A 97 -6.62 8.34 6.53
N TYR A 98 -5.46 8.11 5.91
CA TYR A 98 -5.41 7.71 4.52
C TYR A 98 -6.11 6.38 4.27
N TYR A 99 -5.86 5.39 5.12
CA TYR A 99 -6.49 4.08 5.02
C TYR A 99 -8.02 4.17 5.14
N MET A 100 -8.53 4.92 6.10
CA MET A 100 -9.98 5.09 6.32
C MET A 100 -10.64 5.81 5.15
N ASP A 101 -9.97 6.79 4.54
CA ASP A 101 -10.46 7.49 3.34
C ASP A 101 -10.43 6.58 2.09
N ALA A 102 -9.36 5.82 1.92
CA ALA A 102 -9.16 4.97 0.75
C ALA A 102 -9.96 3.66 0.78
N PHE A 103 -10.17 3.10 1.96
CA PHE A 103 -10.81 1.80 2.19
C PHE A 103 -11.97 1.91 3.17
N TRP A 104 -12.89 2.79 2.86
CA TRP A 104 -14.04 3.09 3.69
C TRP A 104 -14.72 1.83 4.21
N GLU A 105 -15.04 1.82 5.49
CA GLU A 105 -15.59 0.67 6.23
C GLU A 105 -14.77 -0.63 6.13
N HIS A 106 -13.50 -0.57 5.79
CA HIS A 106 -12.66 -1.76 5.65
C HIS A 106 -13.22 -2.79 4.66
N LYS A 107 -13.90 -2.32 3.63
CA LYS A 107 -14.48 -3.17 2.59
C LYS A 107 -13.45 -3.50 1.52
N PHE A 108 -13.35 -4.78 1.20
CA PHE A 108 -12.48 -5.29 0.13
C PHE A 108 -13.31 -6.08 -0.88
N PRO A 109 -13.01 -5.93 -2.18
CA PRO A 109 -13.67 -6.71 -3.22
C PRO A 109 -13.46 -8.21 -2.97
N GLY A 110 -14.53 -8.99 -3.04
CA GLY A 110 -14.49 -10.43 -2.78
C GLY A 110 -14.07 -11.28 -3.98
N ASN A 111 -14.08 -10.75 -5.20
CA ASN A 111 -13.81 -11.56 -6.39
C ASN A 111 -12.31 -11.67 -6.71
N ALA A 112 -11.93 -12.75 -7.40
CA ALA A 112 -10.54 -13.07 -7.72
C ALA A 112 -9.88 -12.01 -8.62
N ALA A 113 -10.60 -11.46 -9.59
CA ALA A 113 -10.04 -10.47 -10.53
C ALA A 113 -9.65 -9.16 -9.83
N HIS A 114 -10.48 -8.68 -8.89
CA HIS A 114 -10.14 -7.50 -8.10
C HIS A 114 -8.99 -7.78 -7.13
N ARG A 115 -8.90 -8.98 -6.58
CA ARG A 115 -7.79 -9.38 -5.72
C ARG A 115 -6.48 -9.39 -6.49
N ASP A 116 -6.44 -10.00 -7.67
CA ASP A 116 -5.26 -10.00 -8.54
C ASP A 116 -4.83 -8.58 -8.91
N ARG A 117 -5.79 -7.70 -9.22
CA ARG A 117 -5.49 -6.30 -9.48
C ARG A 117 -4.87 -5.62 -8.27
N ASN A 118 -5.41 -5.81 -7.08
CA ASN A 118 -4.87 -5.24 -5.85
C ASN A 118 -3.44 -5.75 -5.58
N HIS A 119 -3.18 -7.02 -5.83
CA HIS A 119 -1.84 -7.61 -5.68
C HIS A 119 -0.86 -6.98 -6.67
N ARG A 120 -1.24 -6.79 -7.93
CA ARG A 120 -0.38 -6.12 -8.92
C ARG A 120 -0.10 -4.67 -8.56
N VAL A 121 -1.09 -3.95 -8.05
CA VAL A 121 -0.90 -2.59 -7.55
C VAL A 121 0.10 -2.58 -6.40
N ALA A 122 -0.07 -3.47 -5.42
CA ALA A 122 0.83 -3.58 -4.27
C ALA A 122 2.27 -3.89 -4.68
N GLU A 123 2.46 -4.86 -5.58
CA GLU A 123 3.77 -5.23 -6.11
C GLU A 123 4.43 -4.07 -6.86
N THR A 124 3.68 -3.33 -7.66
CA THR A 124 4.21 -2.16 -8.40
C THR A 124 4.62 -1.04 -7.45
N VAL A 125 3.81 -0.75 -6.43
CA VAL A 125 4.15 0.24 -5.40
C VAL A 125 5.44 -0.16 -4.69
N ALA A 126 5.58 -1.43 -4.31
CA ALA A 126 6.80 -1.93 -3.66
C ALA A 126 8.03 -1.82 -4.56
N MET A 127 7.91 -2.13 -5.86
CA MET A 127 8.98 -1.97 -6.83
C MET A 127 9.40 -0.50 -7.02
N CYS A 128 8.43 0.41 -7.11
CA CYS A 128 8.69 1.85 -7.18
C CYS A 128 9.48 2.33 -5.95
N MET A 129 9.02 1.98 -4.76
CA MET A 129 9.68 2.36 -3.51
C MET A 129 11.11 1.80 -3.44
N ARG A 130 11.29 0.55 -3.84
CA ARG A 130 12.62 -0.09 -3.88
C ARG A 130 13.57 0.57 -4.87
N SER A 131 13.04 1.16 -5.93
CA SER A 131 13.79 1.90 -6.94
C SER A 131 14.03 3.37 -6.54
N GLY A 132 13.72 3.77 -5.30
CA GLY A 132 13.89 5.13 -4.83
C GLY A 132 12.79 6.10 -5.30
N ILE A 133 11.70 5.56 -5.86
CA ILE A 133 10.53 6.35 -6.26
C ILE A 133 9.55 6.33 -5.09
N GLU A 134 9.42 7.45 -4.39
CA GLU A 134 8.53 7.56 -3.24
C GLU A 134 7.06 7.44 -3.68
N CYS A 135 6.33 6.50 -3.12
CA CYS A 135 4.89 6.45 -3.29
C CYS A 135 4.23 7.52 -2.42
N ARG A 136 3.50 8.39 -3.06
CA ARG A 136 2.73 9.42 -2.37
C ARG A 136 1.29 8.96 -2.25
N PRO A 137 0.85 8.65 -1.04
CA PRO A 137 -0.52 8.18 -0.79
C PRO A 137 -1.55 9.30 -0.90
N TYR A 138 -1.10 10.54 -0.91
CA TYR A 138 -1.96 11.70 -0.99
C TYR A 138 -2.16 12.09 -2.44
N MET A 139 -3.30 12.70 -2.72
CA MET A 139 -3.67 13.21 -4.04
C MET A 139 -2.52 13.93 -4.73
N LEU A 140 -2.53 13.90 -6.06
CA LEU A 140 -1.63 14.70 -6.88
C LEU A 140 -1.55 16.14 -6.32
N PRO A 141 -0.38 16.79 -6.38
CA PRO A 141 -0.21 18.14 -5.83
C PRO A 141 -1.27 19.13 -6.27
N ILE A 142 -1.73 19.00 -7.53
CA ILE A 142 -2.79 19.86 -8.08
C ILE A 142 -4.14 19.70 -7.36
N LEU A 143 -4.37 18.57 -6.68
CA LEU A 143 -5.61 18.29 -5.95
C LEU A 143 -5.53 18.60 -4.47
N GLN A 144 -4.33 18.65 -3.91
CA GLN A 144 -4.14 18.82 -2.47
C GLN A 144 -4.51 20.21 -1.98
N ASN A 145 -4.11 21.22 -2.71
CA ASN A 145 -4.42 22.60 -2.40
C ASN A 145 -4.36 23.45 -3.67
N ARG A 146 -5.46 24.08 -4.02
CA ARG A 146 -5.58 24.93 -5.20
C ARG A 146 -4.62 26.12 -5.22
N ILE A 147 -4.08 26.52 -4.07
CA ILE A 147 -3.26 27.72 -3.92
C ILE A 147 -1.76 27.38 -3.90
N ILE A 148 -1.36 26.27 -3.28
CA ILE A 148 0.05 26.05 -2.90
C ILE A 148 0.77 25.05 -3.80
N THR A 149 0.08 24.16 -4.51
CA THR A 149 0.67 22.94 -5.05
C THR A 149 0.56 22.75 -6.54
N LYS A 150 0.81 23.80 -7.29
CA LYS A 150 1.02 23.69 -8.74
C LYS A 150 2.38 23.07 -9.09
N ARG A 151 3.26 22.89 -8.12
CA ARG A 151 4.62 22.41 -8.36
C ARG A 151 4.70 20.89 -8.16
N ILE A 152 5.10 20.19 -9.20
CA ILE A 152 5.46 18.78 -9.14
C ILE A 152 6.73 18.65 -8.28
N PRO A 153 6.82 17.69 -7.35
CA PRO A 153 8.02 17.47 -6.56
C PRO A 153 9.24 17.21 -7.45
N ASP A 154 10.39 17.76 -7.06
CA ASP A 154 11.65 17.54 -7.79
C ASP A 154 12.17 16.11 -7.60
N ALA A 155 11.87 15.49 -6.45
CA ALA A 155 12.24 14.10 -6.18
C ALA A 155 11.33 13.11 -6.93
N PRO A 156 11.84 11.97 -7.36
CA PRO A 156 11.03 10.92 -7.96
C PRO A 156 9.87 10.51 -7.04
N CYS A 157 8.66 10.51 -7.58
CA CYS A 157 7.47 10.13 -6.82
C CYS A 157 6.47 9.38 -7.68
N PHE A 158 5.60 8.61 -7.03
CA PHE A 158 4.57 7.80 -7.65
C PHE A 158 3.20 8.08 -7.03
N TYR A 159 2.20 8.22 -7.87
CA TYR A 159 0.81 8.39 -7.47
C TYR A 159 -0.05 7.25 -8.01
N LEU A 160 -0.88 6.66 -7.17
CA LEU A 160 -1.78 5.58 -7.56
C LEU A 160 -2.84 6.05 -8.56
N ALA A 161 -3.26 5.15 -9.45
CA ALA A 161 -4.32 5.43 -10.43
C ALA A 161 -5.64 5.87 -9.77
N LYS A 162 -5.95 5.38 -8.56
CA LYS A 162 -7.12 5.83 -7.81
C LYS A 162 -7.08 7.33 -7.46
N GLU A 163 -5.89 7.90 -7.32
CA GLU A 163 -5.73 9.34 -7.12
C GLU A 163 -6.01 10.13 -8.40
N LEU A 164 -5.61 9.58 -9.55
CA LEU A 164 -5.90 10.18 -10.86
C LEU A 164 -7.39 10.17 -11.18
N LYS A 165 -8.12 9.15 -10.74
CA LYS A 165 -9.58 9.08 -10.94
C LYS A 165 -10.33 10.22 -10.24
N LYS A 166 -9.76 10.80 -9.21
CA LYS A 166 -10.33 11.99 -8.55
C LYS A 166 -10.20 13.27 -9.41
N LEU A 167 -9.33 13.28 -10.42
CA LEU A 167 -9.15 14.40 -11.36
C LEU A 167 -10.14 14.40 -12.50
N GLY A 168 -10.65 13.21 -12.87
CA GLY A 168 -11.38 13.02 -14.09
C GLY A 168 -12.86 12.83 -13.89
N GLU A 169 -13.63 13.37 -14.81
CA GLU A 169 -15.00 13.06 -15.02
C GLU A 169 -15.19 11.61 -15.53
N ALA A 170 -16.43 11.16 -15.65
CA ALA A 170 -16.81 9.78 -15.96
C ALA A 170 -16.13 9.15 -17.20
N GLU A 171 -15.59 9.94 -18.11
CA GLU A 171 -14.93 9.45 -19.33
C GLU A 171 -13.58 8.79 -19.07
N MET A 172 -12.83 9.21 -18.04
CA MET A 172 -11.58 8.55 -17.66
C MET A 172 -11.77 7.10 -17.18
N ASN A 173 -13.00 6.71 -16.85
CA ASN A 173 -13.30 5.35 -16.42
C ASN A 173 -13.45 4.34 -17.57
N LYS A 174 -13.56 4.80 -18.82
CA LYS A 174 -13.85 3.94 -19.99
C LYS A 174 -12.62 3.59 -20.83
N THR A 175 -11.47 4.16 -20.55
CA THR A 175 -10.28 4.07 -21.40
C THR A 175 -9.17 3.18 -20.81
N MET A 176 -8.03 3.15 -21.47
CA MET A 176 -6.80 2.42 -21.09
C MET A 176 -6.36 2.60 -19.62
N PHE A 177 -6.85 3.62 -18.94
CA PHE A 177 -6.62 3.86 -17.50
C PHE A 177 -7.07 2.72 -16.58
N THR A 178 -7.94 1.81 -17.04
CA THR A 178 -8.36 0.66 -16.23
C THR A 178 -7.21 -0.31 -15.92
N ARG A 179 -6.16 -0.31 -16.73
CA ARG A 179 -4.97 -1.15 -16.55
C ARG A 179 -3.79 -0.42 -15.95
N MET A 180 -3.83 0.90 -15.92
CA MET A 180 -2.78 1.72 -15.34
C MET A 180 -2.77 1.55 -13.81
N VAL A 181 -1.57 1.32 -13.26
CA VAL A 181 -1.36 1.23 -11.81
C VAL A 181 -1.23 2.61 -11.19
N GLY A 182 -0.58 3.53 -11.89
CA GLY A 182 -0.39 4.89 -11.44
C GLY A 182 0.49 5.70 -12.38
N THR A 183 0.93 6.84 -11.90
CA THR A 183 1.83 7.76 -12.61
C THR A 183 3.09 7.99 -11.78
N ALA A 184 4.24 7.74 -12.38
CA ALA A 184 5.54 8.13 -11.82
C ALA A 184 5.96 9.50 -12.39
N TYR A 185 6.51 10.35 -11.54
CA TYR A 185 7.16 11.60 -11.93
C TYR A 185 8.65 11.45 -11.70
N LEU A 186 9.43 11.56 -12.76
CA LEU A 186 10.89 11.57 -12.73
C LEU A 186 11.34 12.97 -13.15
N GLY A 187 11.61 13.83 -12.16
CA GLY A 187 11.68 15.26 -12.35
C GLY A 187 10.31 15.82 -12.76
N GLN A 188 10.28 16.66 -13.78
CA GLN A 188 9.02 17.26 -14.29
C GLN A 188 8.28 16.38 -15.31
N ARG A 189 8.77 15.16 -15.59
CA ARG A 189 8.20 14.29 -16.63
C ARG A 189 7.29 13.24 -16.01
N PRO A 190 6.02 13.16 -16.43
CA PRO A 190 5.11 12.10 -16.02
C PRO A 190 5.29 10.84 -16.89
N TYR A 191 5.21 9.68 -16.26
CA TYR A 191 5.22 8.39 -16.92
C TYR A 191 4.02 7.56 -16.43
N ALA A 192 3.24 7.03 -17.36
CA ALA A 192 2.19 6.09 -17.03
C ALA A 192 2.81 4.72 -16.69
N VAL A 193 2.42 4.15 -15.55
CA VAL A 193 2.94 2.86 -15.08
C VAL A 193 1.87 1.80 -15.23
N TYR A 194 2.19 0.75 -15.99
CA TYR A 194 1.35 -0.41 -16.22
C TYR A 194 2.00 -1.65 -15.63
N ASN A 195 1.21 -2.48 -14.98
CA ASN A 195 1.61 -3.83 -14.66
C ASN A 195 0.85 -4.79 -15.58
N THR A 196 1.53 -5.23 -16.64
CA THR A 196 0.94 -6.04 -17.73
C THR A 196 1.06 -7.53 -17.50
N VAL A 197 1.65 -7.98 -16.41
CA VAL A 197 1.85 -9.40 -16.12
C VAL A 197 0.49 -10.05 -15.87
N SER A 198 -0.01 -10.73 -16.90
CA SER A 198 -1.11 -11.68 -16.77
C SER A 198 -0.54 -13.02 -16.35
N TYR A 199 -0.88 -13.47 -15.15
CA TYR A 199 -0.41 -14.75 -14.59
C TYR A 199 -0.87 -15.99 -15.36
N THR A 200 -1.67 -15.84 -16.40
CA THR A 200 -2.26 -16.97 -17.11
C THR A 200 -1.33 -17.64 -18.13
N HIS A 201 -0.24 -17.03 -18.57
CA HIS A 201 0.57 -17.60 -19.66
C HIS A 201 2.07 -17.29 -19.67
N LEU A 202 2.69 -16.86 -18.58
CA LEU A 202 4.15 -16.70 -18.61
C LEU A 202 4.85 -17.84 -17.86
N ARG A 203 5.51 -18.68 -18.65
CA ARG A 203 6.61 -19.54 -18.17
C ARG A 203 7.66 -18.65 -17.50
N ALA A 204 8.29 -19.17 -16.48
CA ALA A 204 9.13 -18.56 -15.46
C ALA A 204 10.28 -17.60 -15.87
N HIS A 205 10.25 -16.91 -16.99
CA HIS A 205 11.41 -16.16 -17.49
C HIS A 205 11.22 -14.70 -17.84
N GLU A 206 10.01 -14.12 -17.72
CA GLU A 206 9.82 -12.71 -18.06
C GLU A 206 8.93 -11.98 -17.04
N THR A 207 9.52 -11.56 -15.95
CA THR A 207 8.95 -10.51 -15.09
C THR A 207 9.60 -9.19 -15.46
N GLY A 208 9.01 -8.48 -16.41
CA GLY A 208 9.44 -7.13 -16.77
C GLY A 208 8.36 -6.10 -16.43
N ALA A 209 8.70 -5.14 -15.59
CA ALA A 209 7.97 -3.88 -15.54
C ALA A 209 8.54 -2.97 -16.62
N TYR A 210 7.75 -2.61 -17.61
CA TYR A 210 8.16 -1.67 -18.63
C TYR A 210 7.72 -0.26 -18.23
N LEU A 211 8.69 0.65 -18.11
CA LEU A 211 8.48 2.08 -18.12
C LEU A 211 8.37 2.51 -19.59
N VAL A 212 7.22 2.95 -20.02
CA VAL A 212 7.00 3.54 -21.34
C VAL A 212 6.86 5.04 -21.18
#